data_e34fa5fec97f5e2ed1d00db83905530d
#
_entry.id   e34fa5fec97f5e2ed1d00db83905530d
#
_cell.length_a   1.000
_cell.length_b   1.000
_cell.length_c   1.000
_cell.angle_alpha   90.00
_cell.angle_beta   90.00
_cell.angle_gamma   90.00
#
_symmetry.space_group_name_H-M   'P 1'
#
loop_
_entity.id
_entity.type
_entity.pdbx_description
1 polymer ?
#
loop_
_entity_poly.entity_id
_entity_poly.type
_entity_poly.pdbx_seq_one_letter_code
_entity_poly.pdbx_strand_id
1 'polypeptide(L)'
;MFDQYLVTGATGFLGRAVAEELVRRRAQVHALVLRDDPYIHLLPKEVHTVIGDVCVESSLTDFFTDADSRTCVIHCAGIVSVASRPGSKLYQVNVGGTWRVLRQCMEHNVGKMVYVSSVHAIPEKSKDCIITEDCEFSPGLVDGDYAKSKATATELVFDAAERGLNASIVFPSGIIGPGDMQGGSFTSMAKSFLRGKLPFAVRGGYDFVDVRDVAKGILDCSENGEPGKGYILSGHYVTVRKMLQLVGKTAKQKYRPICLPLGLAKLAAPHYEHRSLKKRKPLFFTPYSVAVLASNGQFSHAAASECFAYHPRPVKDTLRDMTAWLLEQRRKGEV
;
A
#
# COMPACT_ATOMS: atom_id res chain seq x y z
N MET A 1 -5.02 23.16 6.03
CA MET A 1 -4.68 22.68 4.66
C MET A 1 -3.36 23.33 4.26
N PHE A 2 -2.40 22.62 3.69
CA PHE A 2 -1.11 23.13 3.25
C PHE A 2 -1.24 23.82 1.89
N ASP A 3 -0.32 24.76 1.58
CA ASP A 3 -0.33 25.49 0.30
C ASP A 3 0.01 24.55 -0.87
N GLN A 4 0.90 23.58 -0.64
CA GLN A 4 1.28 22.58 -1.61
C GLN A 4 1.51 21.20 -0.99
N TYR A 5 1.33 20.17 -1.81
CA TYR A 5 1.57 18.78 -1.46
C TYR A 5 2.59 18.16 -2.42
N LEU A 6 3.67 17.61 -1.85
CA LEU A 6 4.68 16.85 -2.58
C LEU A 6 4.39 15.35 -2.40
N VAL A 7 4.06 14.65 -3.48
CA VAL A 7 3.67 13.24 -3.44
C VAL A 7 4.72 12.39 -4.15
N THR A 8 5.38 11.49 -3.43
CA THR A 8 6.24 10.48 -4.05
C THR A 8 5.46 9.21 -4.31
N GLY A 9 5.79 8.47 -5.36
CA GLY A 9 5.06 7.25 -5.72
C GLY A 9 3.64 7.50 -6.24
N ALA A 10 3.39 8.70 -6.77
CA ALA A 10 2.09 9.16 -7.25
C ALA A 10 1.51 8.33 -8.41
N THR A 11 2.35 7.68 -9.22
CA THR A 11 1.93 6.79 -10.31
C THR A 11 1.52 5.39 -9.83
N GLY A 12 1.82 5.05 -8.59
CA GLY A 12 1.39 3.81 -7.95
C GLY A 12 -0.10 3.77 -7.63
N PHE A 13 -0.61 2.60 -7.27
CA PHE A 13 -2.04 2.40 -6.98
C PHE A 13 -2.58 3.35 -5.89
N LEU A 14 -1.91 3.41 -4.75
CA LEU A 14 -2.30 4.29 -3.64
C LEU A 14 -1.94 5.75 -3.91
N GLY A 15 -0.71 6.03 -4.38
CA GLY A 15 -0.25 7.41 -4.60
C GLY A 15 -1.11 8.14 -5.61
N ARG A 16 -1.63 7.44 -6.65
CA ARG A 16 -2.57 8.02 -7.59
C ARG A 16 -3.91 8.35 -6.93
N ALA A 17 -4.45 7.48 -6.11
CA ALA A 17 -5.68 7.77 -5.37
C ALA A 17 -5.51 8.95 -4.41
N VAL A 18 -4.32 9.13 -3.82
CA VAL A 18 -3.96 10.32 -3.02
C VAL A 18 -3.94 11.57 -3.89
N ALA A 19 -3.29 11.52 -5.05
CA ALA A 19 -3.21 12.65 -5.97
C ALA A 19 -4.62 13.05 -6.49
N GLU A 20 -5.45 12.08 -6.86
CA GLU A 20 -6.85 12.29 -7.27
C GLU A 20 -7.67 12.97 -6.16
N GLU A 21 -7.52 12.52 -4.91
CA GLU A 21 -8.25 13.10 -3.77
C GLU A 21 -7.74 14.52 -3.43
N LEU A 22 -6.43 14.79 -3.54
CA LEU A 22 -5.85 16.14 -3.40
C LEU A 22 -6.40 17.10 -4.44
N VAL A 23 -6.43 16.69 -5.71
CA VAL A 23 -7.00 17.50 -6.81
C VAL A 23 -8.49 17.76 -6.57
N ARG A 24 -9.24 16.76 -6.11
CA ARG A 24 -10.65 16.92 -5.73
C ARG A 24 -10.84 17.96 -4.60
N ARG A 25 -9.88 18.06 -3.68
CA ARG A 25 -9.83 19.10 -2.62
C ARG A 25 -9.25 20.43 -3.12
N ARG A 26 -8.92 20.55 -4.41
CA ARG A 26 -8.32 21.74 -5.04
C ARG A 26 -6.94 22.12 -4.46
N ALA A 27 -6.19 21.15 -3.97
CA ALA A 27 -4.84 21.36 -3.49
C ALA A 27 -3.84 21.46 -4.66
N GLN A 28 -2.76 22.22 -4.46
CA GLN A 28 -1.62 22.20 -5.39
C GLN A 28 -0.81 20.94 -5.16
N VAL A 29 -0.59 20.14 -6.21
CA VAL A 29 0.04 18.83 -6.12
C VAL A 29 1.24 18.73 -7.07
N HIS A 30 2.39 18.40 -6.49
CA HIS A 30 3.60 18.05 -7.22
C HIS A 30 3.89 16.57 -7.02
N ALA A 31 4.07 15.82 -8.10
CA ALA A 31 4.30 14.39 -8.09
C ALA A 31 5.71 14.06 -8.56
N LEU A 32 6.50 13.39 -7.72
CA LEU A 32 7.77 12.80 -8.15
C LEU A 32 7.51 11.55 -8.96
N VAL A 33 7.97 11.53 -10.22
CA VAL A 33 7.76 10.45 -11.17
C VAL A 33 9.07 9.99 -11.79
N LEU A 34 9.21 8.69 -12.07
CA LEU A 34 10.37 8.19 -12.80
C LEU A 34 10.27 8.62 -14.28
N ARG A 35 11.42 8.87 -14.92
CA ARG A 35 11.49 9.35 -16.32
C ARG A 35 10.67 8.50 -17.30
N ASP A 36 10.74 7.17 -17.16
CA ASP A 36 10.12 6.23 -18.10
C ASP A 36 8.94 5.50 -17.46
N ASP A 37 8.26 6.13 -16.49
CA ASP A 37 7.10 5.52 -15.84
C ASP A 37 5.90 5.48 -16.79
N PRO A 38 5.42 4.29 -17.17
CA PRO A 38 4.35 4.14 -18.14
C PRO A 38 2.98 4.63 -17.64
N TYR A 39 2.85 4.94 -16.35
CA TYR A 39 1.60 5.33 -15.72
C TYR A 39 1.45 6.84 -15.48
N ILE A 40 2.40 7.67 -15.89
CA ILE A 40 2.33 9.14 -15.74
C ILE A 40 1.05 9.70 -16.37
N HIS A 41 0.65 9.18 -17.53
CA HIS A 41 -0.55 9.59 -18.24
C HIS A 41 -1.88 9.34 -17.51
N LEU A 42 -1.85 8.55 -16.41
CA LEU A 42 -3.01 8.26 -15.55
C LEU A 42 -3.18 9.28 -14.42
N LEU A 43 -2.19 10.15 -14.19
CA LEU A 43 -2.33 11.22 -13.20
C LEU A 43 -3.32 12.29 -13.70
N PRO A 44 -4.08 12.93 -12.79
CA PRO A 44 -4.87 14.10 -13.12
C PRO A 44 -4.03 15.18 -13.78
N LYS A 45 -4.60 15.91 -14.74
CA LYS A 45 -3.88 16.95 -15.50
C LYS A 45 -3.42 18.14 -14.65
N GLU A 46 -4.08 18.33 -13.52
CA GLU A 46 -3.79 19.36 -12.52
C GLU A 46 -2.54 19.05 -11.69
N VAL A 47 -2.05 17.80 -11.75
CA VAL A 47 -0.85 17.39 -11.02
C VAL A 47 0.39 17.82 -11.79
N HIS A 48 1.23 18.63 -11.15
CA HIS A 48 2.55 18.98 -11.68
C HIS A 48 3.51 17.82 -11.48
N THR A 49 4.08 17.29 -12.57
CA THR A 49 5.03 16.17 -12.51
C THR A 49 6.48 16.66 -12.52
N VAL A 50 7.28 16.17 -11.58
CA VAL A 50 8.73 16.39 -11.50
C VAL A 50 9.45 15.06 -11.71
N ILE A 51 10.40 15.01 -12.62
CA ILE A 51 11.17 13.80 -12.92
C ILE A 51 12.23 13.57 -11.84
N GLY A 52 12.19 12.42 -11.18
CA GLY A 52 13.20 12.05 -10.19
C GLY A 52 12.99 10.63 -9.64
N ASP A 53 14.01 10.16 -8.89
CA ASP A 53 14.02 8.84 -8.24
C ASP A 53 14.43 9.03 -6.78
N VAL A 54 13.65 8.52 -5.84
CA VAL A 54 13.97 8.54 -4.40
C VAL A 54 15.30 7.86 -4.06
N CYS A 55 15.82 7.01 -4.96
CA CYS A 55 17.13 6.38 -4.83
C CYS A 55 18.29 7.30 -5.19
N VAL A 56 18.04 8.43 -5.87
CA VAL A 56 19.05 9.36 -6.37
C VAL A 56 18.85 10.72 -5.75
N GLU A 57 19.70 11.09 -4.81
CA GLU A 57 19.55 12.29 -4.00
C GLU A 57 19.48 13.58 -4.82
N SER A 58 20.39 13.74 -5.80
CA SER A 58 20.42 14.94 -6.67
C SER A 58 19.14 15.09 -7.52
N SER A 59 18.36 14.03 -7.72
CA SER A 59 17.12 14.09 -8.46
C SER A 59 15.94 14.60 -7.62
N LEU A 60 16.12 14.75 -6.30
CA LEU A 60 15.13 15.31 -5.40
C LEU A 60 15.20 16.84 -5.31
N THR A 61 16.30 17.45 -5.74
CA THR A 61 16.52 18.92 -5.63
C THR A 61 15.39 19.72 -6.24
N ASP A 62 15.04 19.43 -7.50
CA ASP A 62 13.97 20.16 -8.20
C ASP A 62 12.59 19.91 -7.57
N PHE A 63 12.40 18.72 -7.01
CA PHE A 63 11.14 18.35 -6.35
C PHE A 63 10.92 19.10 -5.02
N PHE A 64 11.99 19.48 -4.32
CA PHE A 64 11.92 20.21 -3.06
C PHE A 64 12.25 21.69 -3.17
N THR A 65 12.52 22.23 -4.38
CA THR A 65 13.00 23.61 -4.58
C THR A 65 12.15 24.66 -3.84
N ASP A 66 10.84 24.55 -3.91
CA ASP A 66 9.89 25.50 -3.30
C ASP A 66 9.26 24.96 -2.00
N ALA A 67 9.85 23.92 -1.41
CA ALA A 67 9.34 23.34 -0.17
C ALA A 67 9.68 24.20 1.05
N ASP A 68 8.70 24.42 1.91
CA ASP A 68 8.82 25.22 3.13
C ASP A 68 7.86 24.70 4.24
N SER A 69 7.70 25.49 5.30
CA SER A 69 6.79 25.16 6.42
C SER A 69 5.29 25.09 6.03
N ARG A 70 4.90 25.48 4.82
CA ARG A 70 3.53 25.36 4.29
C ARG A 70 3.37 24.19 3.34
N THR A 71 4.43 23.38 3.22
CA THR A 71 4.45 22.19 2.35
C THR A 71 4.14 20.94 3.18
N CYS A 72 3.30 20.05 2.62
CA CYS A 72 3.09 18.70 3.13
C CYS A 72 3.71 17.68 2.17
N VAL A 73 4.56 16.79 2.68
CA VAL A 73 5.14 15.67 1.93
C VAL A 73 4.36 14.39 2.23
N ILE A 74 3.80 13.75 1.20
CA ILE A 74 3.17 12.43 1.32
C ILE A 74 4.06 11.40 0.63
N HIS A 75 4.71 10.56 1.44
CA HIS A 75 5.67 9.58 0.93
C HIS A 75 5.03 8.21 0.73
N CYS A 76 4.51 7.99 -0.51
CA CYS A 76 3.92 6.71 -0.94
C CYS A 76 4.92 5.83 -1.72
N ALA A 77 6.08 6.36 -2.13
CA ALA A 77 7.06 5.58 -2.89
C ALA A 77 7.55 4.38 -2.08
N GLY A 78 7.45 3.19 -2.67
CA GLY A 78 7.88 1.96 -2.05
C GLY A 78 7.59 0.75 -2.93
N ILE A 79 8.40 -0.28 -2.79
CA ILE A 79 8.19 -1.56 -3.46
C ILE A 79 7.42 -2.47 -2.50
N VAL A 80 6.27 -2.97 -2.95
CA VAL A 80 5.53 -4.05 -2.29
C VAL A 80 5.93 -5.37 -2.92
N SER A 81 6.36 -6.32 -2.11
CA SER A 81 6.76 -7.64 -2.61
C SER A 81 6.22 -8.77 -1.74
N VAL A 82 5.61 -9.75 -2.38
CA VAL A 82 5.25 -11.03 -1.76
C VAL A 82 6.24 -12.15 -2.11
N ALA A 83 7.35 -11.83 -2.80
CA ALA A 83 8.40 -12.77 -3.12
C ALA A 83 9.18 -13.15 -1.85
N SER A 84 9.59 -14.41 -1.75
CA SER A 84 10.41 -14.90 -0.64
C SER A 84 11.83 -14.31 -0.63
N ARG A 85 12.31 -13.83 -1.79
CA ARG A 85 13.61 -13.15 -1.95
C ARG A 85 13.46 -12.00 -2.95
N PRO A 86 13.09 -10.79 -2.47
CA PRO A 86 12.79 -9.64 -3.33
C PRO A 86 14.09 -8.98 -3.69
N GLY A 87 15.06 -9.14 -4.16
CA GLY A 87 16.29 -8.43 -4.55
C GLY A 87 16.62 -7.17 -3.74
N SER A 88 17.85 -6.68 -3.89
CA SER A 88 18.39 -5.52 -3.14
C SER A 88 17.63 -4.19 -3.38
N LYS A 89 16.97 -4.07 -4.53
CA LYS A 89 16.19 -2.86 -4.88
C LYS A 89 15.10 -2.54 -3.85
N LEU A 90 14.55 -3.56 -3.19
CA LEU A 90 13.55 -3.38 -2.13
C LEU A 90 14.06 -2.44 -1.02
N TYR A 91 15.23 -2.75 -0.46
CA TYR A 91 15.83 -1.92 0.61
C TYR A 91 16.34 -0.58 0.10
N GLN A 92 16.87 -0.52 -1.11
CA GLN A 92 17.31 0.74 -1.72
C GLN A 92 16.16 1.75 -1.83
N VAL A 93 14.97 1.28 -2.23
CA VAL A 93 13.78 2.13 -2.36
C VAL A 93 13.14 2.37 -1.00
N ASN A 94 12.78 1.29 -0.29
CA ASN A 94 11.94 1.41 0.91
C ASN A 94 12.69 2.06 2.10
N VAL A 95 13.98 1.79 2.25
CA VAL A 95 14.80 2.33 3.35
C VAL A 95 15.62 3.52 2.88
N GLY A 96 16.46 3.32 1.86
CA GLY A 96 17.33 4.38 1.36
C GLY A 96 16.56 5.55 0.75
N GLY A 97 15.47 5.27 0.02
CA GLY A 97 14.58 6.29 -0.53
C GLY A 97 13.89 7.10 0.57
N THR A 98 13.34 6.42 1.58
CA THR A 98 12.70 7.08 2.74
C THR A 98 13.69 7.96 3.48
N TRP A 99 14.91 7.47 3.74
CA TRP A 99 15.96 8.26 4.39
C TRP A 99 16.30 9.56 3.63
N ARG A 100 16.40 9.51 2.29
CA ARG A 100 16.67 10.71 1.48
C ARG A 100 15.51 11.70 1.52
N VAL A 101 14.27 11.21 1.42
CA VAL A 101 13.08 12.06 1.53
C VAL A 101 13.02 12.72 2.91
N LEU A 102 13.31 11.98 3.99
CA LEU A 102 13.39 12.55 5.35
C LEU A 102 14.45 13.67 5.45
N ARG A 103 15.64 13.45 4.88
CA ARG A 103 16.67 14.49 4.85
C ARG A 103 16.16 15.76 4.17
N GLN A 104 15.57 15.64 2.99
CA GLN A 104 15.01 16.80 2.27
C GLN A 104 13.91 17.48 3.09
N CYS A 105 13.03 16.73 3.73
CA CYS A 105 11.99 17.29 4.61
C CYS A 105 12.60 18.13 5.75
N MET A 106 13.68 17.65 6.36
CA MET A 106 14.37 18.37 7.44
C MET A 106 15.15 19.58 6.92
N GLU A 107 15.88 19.46 5.81
CA GLU A 107 16.65 20.52 5.19
C GLU A 107 15.77 21.70 4.74
N HIS A 108 14.56 21.42 4.23
CA HIS A 108 13.59 22.43 3.78
C HIS A 108 12.57 22.85 4.86
N ASN A 109 12.67 22.30 6.08
CA ASN A 109 11.75 22.59 7.18
C ASN A 109 10.27 22.43 6.77
N VAL A 110 9.91 21.34 6.09
CA VAL A 110 8.53 21.11 5.63
C VAL A 110 7.55 21.08 6.81
N GLY A 111 6.36 21.64 6.61
CA GLY A 111 5.34 21.77 7.66
C GLY A 111 4.77 20.45 8.14
N LYS A 112 4.73 19.41 7.26
CA LYS A 112 4.25 18.08 7.58
C LYS A 112 4.84 17.02 6.66
N MET A 113 5.10 15.83 7.21
CA MET A 113 5.34 14.62 6.44
C MET A 113 4.36 13.53 6.86
N VAL A 114 3.72 12.86 5.91
CA VAL A 114 2.98 11.60 6.13
C VAL A 114 3.70 10.48 5.42
N TYR A 115 4.22 9.54 6.19
CA TYR A 115 4.87 8.33 5.65
C TYR A 115 3.87 7.19 5.55
N VAL A 116 3.79 6.57 4.38
CA VAL A 116 2.98 5.37 4.17
C VAL A 116 3.83 4.13 4.43
N SER A 117 3.67 3.58 5.63
CA SER A 117 4.24 2.30 6.02
C SER A 117 3.33 1.12 5.60
N SER A 118 3.14 0.15 6.44
CA SER A 118 2.26 -1.01 6.26
C SER A 118 2.02 -1.68 7.61
N VAL A 119 0.87 -2.33 7.81
CA VAL A 119 0.65 -3.21 8.97
C VAL A 119 1.66 -4.36 9.05
N HIS A 120 2.37 -4.68 7.96
CA HIS A 120 3.48 -5.64 7.98
C HIS A 120 4.71 -5.16 8.76
N ALA A 121 4.84 -3.85 9.03
CA ALA A 121 5.89 -3.32 9.91
C ALA A 121 5.60 -3.53 11.40
N ILE A 122 4.37 -3.94 11.73
CA ILE A 122 3.90 -4.17 13.11
C ILE A 122 4.13 -5.64 13.47
N PRO A 123 4.72 -5.96 14.62
CA PRO A 123 4.90 -7.34 15.06
C PRO A 123 3.58 -8.10 15.18
N GLU A 124 3.59 -9.36 14.77
CA GLU A 124 2.41 -10.22 14.89
C GLU A 124 2.11 -10.52 16.36
N LYS A 125 0.83 -10.43 16.74
CA LYS A 125 0.32 -10.86 18.04
C LYS A 125 -0.40 -12.21 17.90
N SER A 126 -0.66 -12.89 19.03
CA SER A 126 -1.47 -14.11 19.05
C SER A 126 -2.84 -13.90 18.38
N LYS A 127 -3.45 -14.96 17.85
CA LYS A 127 -4.69 -14.87 17.07
C LYS A 127 -5.89 -14.30 17.84
N ASP A 128 -5.83 -14.36 19.15
CA ASP A 128 -6.89 -13.84 20.04
C ASP A 128 -6.69 -12.37 20.43
N CYS A 129 -5.61 -11.75 19.96
CA CYS A 129 -5.29 -10.35 20.23
C CYS A 129 -5.58 -9.46 19.03
N ILE A 130 -6.12 -8.28 19.28
CA ILE A 130 -6.20 -7.23 18.27
C ILE A 130 -4.84 -6.53 18.18
N ILE A 131 -4.35 -6.35 16.96
CA ILE A 131 -3.09 -5.65 16.67
C ILE A 131 -3.36 -4.15 16.63
N THR A 132 -2.56 -3.39 17.37
CA THR A 132 -2.60 -1.92 17.47
C THR A 132 -1.23 -1.36 17.15
N GLU A 133 -1.12 -0.05 16.99
CA GLU A 133 0.12 0.71 16.79
C GLU A 133 1.01 0.77 18.04
N ASP A 134 0.46 0.42 19.18
CA ASP A 134 1.20 0.42 20.46
C ASP A 134 2.11 -0.82 20.53
N CYS A 135 3.28 -0.68 19.92
CA CYS A 135 4.30 -1.71 19.83
C CYS A 135 5.68 -1.11 19.52
N GLU A 136 6.72 -1.88 19.77
CA GLU A 136 8.06 -1.59 19.26
C GLU A 136 8.12 -1.93 17.77
N PHE A 137 8.65 -0.98 16.97
CA PHE A 137 8.88 -1.19 15.54
C PHE A 137 10.34 -1.57 15.33
N SER A 138 10.58 -2.84 14.99
CA SER A 138 11.93 -3.32 14.73
C SER A 138 11.94 -4.39 13.63
N PRO A 139 12.91 -4.36 12.69
CA PRO A 139 13.03 -5.38 11.67
C PRO A 139 13.31 -6.78 12.23
N GLY A 140 13.80 -6.88 13.48
CA GLY A 140 13.99 -8.14 14.18
C GLY A 140 12.70 -8.81 14.66
N LEU A 141 11.62 -8.05 14.77
CA LEU A 141 10.32 -8.50 15.31
C LEU A 141 9.31 -8.90 14.23
N VAL A 142 9.66 -8.77 12.94
CA VAL A 142 8.75 -9.07 11.83
C VAL A 142 9.38 -10.05 10.83
N ASP A 143 8.53 -10.79 10.11
CA ASP A 143 8.95 -11.81 9.17
C ASP A 143 8.83 -11.36 7.70
N GLY A 144 9.86 -11.67 6.91
CA GLY A 144 9.93 -11.39 5.49
C GLY A 144 10.58 -10.03 5.17
N ASP A 145 11.32 -10.00 4.05
CA ASP A 145 12.13 -8.84 3.67
C ASP A 145 11.30 -7.57 3.46
N TYR A 146 10.09 -7.69 2.93
CA TYR A 146 9.18 -6.56 2.78
C TYR A 146 8.80 -5.96 4.15
N ALA A 147 8.38 -6.80 5.09
CA ALA A 147 8.03 -6.37 6.43
C ALA A 147 9.23 -5.72 7.13
N LYS A 148 10.40 -6.34 7.06
CA LYS A 148 11.66 -5.80 7.62
C LYS A 148 12.03 -4.46 7.02
N SER A 149 11.91 -4.29 5.69
CA SER A 149 12.21 -3.01 5.04
C SER A 149 11.25 -1.90 5.48
N LYS A 150 9.97 -2.24 5.70
CA LYS A 150 8.97 -1.27 6.19
C LYS A 150 9.17 -0.94 7.67
N ALA A 151 9.52 -1.93 8.51
CA ALA A 151 9.86 -1.69 9.91
C ALA A 151 11.08 -0.76 10.04
N THR A 152 12.18 -1.06 9.32
CA THR A 152 13.38 -0.20 9.30
C THR A 152 13.06 1.24 8.85
N ALA A 153 12.27 1.39 7.78
CA ALA A 153 11.90 2.73 7.32
C ALA A 153 10.96 3.44 8.32
N THR A 154 10.14 2.71 9.06
CA THR A 154 9.29 3.24 10.12
C THR A 154 10.13 3.77 11.29
N GLU A 155 11.17 3.03 11.72
CA GLU A 155 12.13 3.50 12.73
C GLU A 155 12.77 4.82 12.30
N LEU A 156 13.25 4.93 11.06
CA LEU A 156 13.84 6.19 10.54
C LEU A 156 12.89 7.38 10.62
N VAL A 157 11.59 7.16 10.39
CA VAL A 157 10.60 8.25 10.46
C VAL A 157 10.33 8.64 11.91
N PHE A 158 10.27 7.69 12.84
CA PHE A 158 10.17 8.01 14.28
C PHE A 158 11.38 8.78 14.78
N ASP A 159 12.61 8.34 14.42
CA ASP A 159 13.85 9.05 14.75
C ASP A 159 13.85 10.50 14.21
N ALA A 160 13.35 10.71 13.00
CA ALA A 160 13.25 12.06 12.43
C ALA A 160 12.21 12.91 13.18
N ALA A 161 11.09 12.31 13.61
CA ALA A 161 10.10 13.00 14.42
C ALA A 161 10.64 13.39 15.80
N GLU A 162 11.41 12.53 16.46
CA GLU A 162 12.12 12.84 17.72
C GLU A 162 13.11 13.99 17.56
N ARG A 163 13.68 14.16 16.36
CA ARG A 163 14.57 15.29 16.01
C ARG A 163 13.82 16.56 15.58
N GLY A 164 12.48 16.57 15.69
CA GLY A 164 11.65 17.74 15.47
C GLY A 164 10.93 17.82 14.12
N LEU A 165 11.07 16.81 13.23
CA LEU A 165 10.26 16.77 12.02
C LEU A 165 8.79 16.48 12.39
N ASN A 166 7.86 17.31 11.91
CA ASN A 166 6.43 17.03 12.04
C ASN A 166 6.05 15.88 11.11
N ALA A 167 6.39 14.65 11.49
CA ALA A 167 6.09 13.43 10.73
C ALA A 167 5.06 12.57 11.44
N SER A 168 4.08 12.04 10.69
CA SER A 168 3.14 11.01 11.13
C SER A 168 3.21 9.82 10.19
N ILE A 169 2.84 8.65 10.69
CA ILE A 169 2.94 7.39 9.95
C ILE A 169 1.56 6.79 9.80
N VAL A 170 1.24 6.29 8.62
CA VAL A 170 0.04 5.47 8.41
C VAL A 170 0.43 4.04 8.08
N PHE A 171 -0.31 3.08 8.62
CA PHE A 171 -0.12 1.64 8.42
C PHE A 171 -1.35 1.05 7.72
N PRO A 172 -1.43 1.12 6.39
CA PRO A 172 -2.53 0.48 5.67
C PRO A 172 -2.44 -1.05 5.78
N SER A 173 -3.60 -1.71 5.84
CA SER A 173 -3.73 -3.15 5.66
C SER A 173 -3.70 -3.53 4.17
N GLY A 174 -4.23 -4.66 3.77
CA GLY A 174 -4.25 -5.09 2.37
C GLY A 174 -5.09 -4.16 1.49
N ILE A 175 -4.45 -3.28 0.72
CA ILE A 175 -5.14 -2.30 -0.10
C ILE A 175 -5.74 -2.97 -1.34
N ILE A 176 -7.04 -2.78 -1.54
CA ILE A 176 -7.79 -3.23 -2.72
C ILE A 176 -8.71 -2.12 -3.24
N GLY A 177 -9.21 -2.26 -4.46
CA GLY A 177 -10.15 -1.29 -5.01
C GLY A 177 -10.04 -1.14 -6.52
N PRO A 178 -10.84 -0.24 -7.12
CA PRO A 178 -10.72 0.10 -8.53
C PRO A 178 -9.43 0.89 -8.80
N GLY A 179 -8.90 0.77 -10.01
CA GLY A 179 -7.77 1.57 -10.45
C GLY A 179 -6.38 0.93 -10.31
N ASP A 180 -6.23 -0.29 -9.82
CA ASP A 180 -4.93 -0.97 -9.74
C ASP A 180 -4.46 -1.46 -11.12
N MET A 181 -3.88 -0.54 -11.89
CA MET A 181 -3.33 -0.80 -13.23
C MET A 181 -2.06 -1.66 -13.17
N GLN A 182 -1.28 -1.54 -12.10
CA GLN A 182 -0.03 -2.30 -11.89
C GLN A 182 -0.31 -3.78 -11.57
N GLY A 183 -1.52 -4.12 -11.13
CA GLY A 183 -1.96 -5.48 -10.91
C GLY A 183 -1.34 -6.12 -9.67
N GLY A 184 -1.54 -5.54 -8.51
CA GLY A 184 -1.15 -6.12 -7.23
C GLY A 184 -1.69 -7.53 -7.01
N SER A 185 -1.22 -8.22 -5.97
CA SER A 185 -1.48 -9.66 -5.76
C SER A 185 -2.96 -10.02 -5.80
N PHE A 186 -3.82 -9.26 -5.09
CA PHE A 186 -5.26 -9.55 -5.10
C PHE A 186 -5.91 -9.23 -6.45
N THR A 187 -5.54 -8.11 -7.07
CA THR A 187 -6.03 -7.74 -8.41
C THR A 187 -5.67 -8.80 -9.45
N SER A 188 -4.44 -9.30 -9.43
CA SER A 188 -3.98 -10.38 -10.32
C SER A 188 -4.73 -11.70 -10.07
N MET A 189 -5.02 -12.02 -8.81
CA MET A 189 -5.84 -13.18 -8.44
C MET A 189 -7.27 -13.02 -8.94
N ALA A 190 -7.89 -11.85 -8.74
CA ALA A 190 -9.25 -11.55 -9.20
C ALA A 190 -9.35 -11.59 -10.74
N LYS A 191 -8.36 -11.04 -11.47
CA LYS A 191 -8.24 -11.16 -12.92
C LYS A 191 -8.19 -12.63 -13.38
N SER A 192 -7.37 -13.46 -12.72
CA SER A 192 -7.25 -14.89 -13.02
C SER A 192 -8.56 -15.64 -12.74
N PHE A 193 -9.24 -15.29 -11.65
CA PHE A 193 -10.55 -15.84 -11.31
C PHE A 193 -11.61 -15.48 -12.37
N LEU A 194 -11.71 -14.21 -12.76
CA LEU A 194 -12.67 -13.74 -13.76
C LEU A 194 -12.46 -14.35 -15.15
N ARG A 195 -11.21 -14.77 -15.44
CA ARG A 195 -10.87 -15.49 -16.67
C ARG A 195 -11.09 -17.01 -16.57
N GLY A 196 -11.55 -17.53 -15.43
CA GLY A 196 -11.68 -18.97 -15.18
C GLY A 196 -10.32 -19.72 -15.12
N LYS A 197 -9.22 -18.98 -14.88
CA LYS A 197 -7.85 -19.53 -14.90
C LYS A 197 -7.21 -19.65 -13.49
N LEU A 198 -7.98 -19.39 -12.43
CA LEU A 198 -7.51 -19.57 -11.06
C LEU A 198 -7.74 -21.02 -10.61
N PRO A 199 -6.72 -21.90 -10.61
CA PRO A 199 -6.93 -23.33 -10.39
C PRO A 199 -7.36 -23.64 -8.95
N PHE A 200 -6.87 -22.85 -7.99
CA PHE A 200 -7.16 -23.01 -6.56
C PHE A 200 -7.10 -21.66 -5.84
N ALA A 201 -7.74 -21.61 -4.70
CA ALA A 201 -7.61 -20.55 -3.69
C ALA A 201 -7.10 -21.18 -2.38
N VAL A 202 -6.71 -20.35 -1.41
CA VAL A 202 -6.20 -20.82 -0.11
C VAL A 202 -7.25 -20.57 0.96
N ARG A 203 -7.40 -21.50 1.90
CA ARG A 203 -8.19 -21.27 3.13
C ARG A 203 -7.37 -20.33 4.01
N GLY A 204 -7.90 -19.16 4.26
CA GLY A 204 -7.27 -18.10 5.05
C GLY A 204 -7.95 -16.78 4.75
N GLY A 205 -7.59 -15.76 5.48
CA GLY A 205 -8.12 -14.42 5.32
C GLY A 205 -7.11 -13.39 5.79
N TYR A 206 -7.42 -12.15 5.52
CA TYR A 206 -6.63 -11.01 5.93
C TYR A 206 -7.52 -9.79 6.06
N ASP A 207 -7.01 -8.72 6.64
CA ASP A 207 -7.70 -7.43 6.62
C ASP A 207 -7.48 -6.75 5.28
N PHE A 208 -8.57 -6.25 4.67
CA PHE A 208 -8.54 -5.52 3.41
C PHE A 208 -9.28 -4.20 3.53
N VAL A 209 -8.68 -3.18 2.95
CA VAL A 209 -9.17 -1.80 2.97
C VAL A 209 -9.28 -1.23 1.55
N ASP A 210 -10.26 -0.35 1.34
CA ASP A 210 -10.43 0.36 0.06
C ASP A 210 -9.34 1.43 -0.12
N VAL A 211 -8.73 1.46 -1.29
CA VAL A 211 -7.69 2.44 -1.66
C VAL A 211 -8.14 3.88 -1.47
N ARG A 212 -9.43 4.16 -1.71
CA ARG A 212 -10.04 5.51 -1.57
C ARG A 212 -10.16 5.92 -0.10
N ASP A 213 -10.41 4.96 0.79
CA ASP A 213 -10.47 5.22 2.24
C ASP A 213 -9.07 5.43 2.81
N VAL A 214 -8.08 4.67 2.33
CA VAL A 214 -6.67 4.90 2.69
C VAL A 214 -6.20 6.27 2.20
N ALA A 215 -6.50 6.65 0.95
CA ALA A 215 -6.15 7.96 0.42
C ALA A 215 -6.76 9.09 1.26
N LYS A 216 -8.07 9.00 1.59
CA LYS A 216 -8.73 9.94 2.48
C LYS A 216 -8.07 9.97 3.86
N GLY A 217 -7.80 8.80 4.47
CA GLY A 217 -7.14 8.71 5.78
C GLY A 217 -5.74 9.32 5.80
N ILE A 218 -4.98 9.21 4.71
CA ILE A 218 -3.68 9.87 4.57
C ILE A 218 -3.83 11.41 4.59
N LEU A 219 -4.79 11.95 3.88
CA LEU A 219 -5.04 13.39 3.85
C LEU A 219 -5.55 13.88 5.21
N ASP A 220 -6.45 13.16 5.82
CA ASP A 220 -6.96 13.50 7.16
C ASP A 220 -5.84 13.42 8.22
N CYS A 221 -4.91 12.45 8.09
CA CYS A 221 -3.68 12.37 8.89
C CYS A 221 -2.73 13.55 8.62
N SER A 222 -2.65 14.05 7.37
CA SER A 222 -1.81 15.21 7.08
C SER A 222 -2.28 16.48 7.80
N GLU A 223 -3.58 16.61 8.04
CA GLU A 223 -4.18 17.77 8.71
C GLU A 223 -4.23 17.60 10.24
N ASN A 224 -4.51 16.40 10.73
CA ASN A 224 -4.84 16.16 12.14
C ASN A 224 -3.87 15.19 12.86
N GLY A 225 -3.04 14.47 12.12
CA GLY A 225 -2.13 13.49 12.71
C GLY A 225 -1.05 14.14 13.59
N GLU A 226 -0.83 13.61 14.77
CA GLU A 226 0.18 14.10 15.71
C GLU A 226 1.60 13.72 15.28
N PRO A 227 2.60 14.58 15.47
CA PRO A 227 4.00 14.26 15.24
C PRO A 227 4.45 13.03 16.05
N GLY A 228 5.23 12.14 15.43
CA GLY A 228 5.73 10.93 16.09
C GLY A 228 4.63 9.91 16.42
N LYS A 229 3.46 9.99 15.79
CA LYS A 229 2.36 9.01 15.96
C LYS A 229 2.16 8.19 14.71
N GLY A 230 1.79 6.92 14.95
CA GLY A 230 1.36 5.99 13.92
C GLY A 230 -0.15 5.76 13.95
N TYR A 231 -0.76 5.44 12.80
CA TYR A 231 -2.20 5.21 12.66
C TYR A 231 -2.44 4.04 11.73
N ILE A 232 -3.05 2.97 12.22
CA ILE A 232 -3.48 1.86 11.38
C ILE A 232 -4.69 2.30 10.54
N LEU A 233 -4.58 2.12 9.22
CA LEU A 233 -5.68 2.31 8.29
C LEU A 233 -6.16 0.92 7.81
N SER A 234 -6.81 0.18 8.72
CA SER A 234 -7.39 -1.13 8.41
C SER A 234 -8.81 -0.99 7.87
N GLY A 235 -9.28 -2.05 7.23
CA GLY A 235 -10.65 -2.18 6.75
C GLY A 235 -11.39 -3.29 7.47
N HIS A 236 -11.56 -4.43 6.79
CA HIS A 236 -12.31 -5.56 7.32
C HIS A 236 -11.57 -6.87 7.09
N TYR A 237 -11.49 -7.70 8.12
CA TYR A 237 -11.03 -9.08 7.95
C TYR A 237 -12.01 -9.86 7.07
N VAL A 238 -11.50 -10.44 5.98
CA VAL A 238 -12.28 -11.26 5.06
C VAL A 238 -11.48 -12.42 4.49
N THR A 239 -12.10 -13.59 4.38
CA THR A 239 -11.44 -14.75 3.79
C THR A 239 -11.34 -14.62 2.27
N VAL A 240 -10.25 -15.17 1.70
CA VAL A 240 -10.06 -15.24 0.22
C VAL A 240 -11.27 -15.87 -0.47
N ARG A 241 -11.83 -16.93 0.11
CA ARG A 241 -13.05 -17.58 -0.39
C ARG A 241 -14.23 -16.60 -0.47
N LYS A 242 -14.45 -15.81 0.60
CA LYS A 242 -15.56 -14.83 0.64
C LYS A 242 -15.35 -13.72 -0.37
N MET A 243 -14.13 -13.25 -0.53
CA MET A 243 -13.79 -12.23 -1.53
C MET A 243 -14.09 -12.72 -2.95
N LEU A 244 -13.63 -13.94 -3.32
CA LEU A 244 -13.90 -14.52 -4.63
C LEU A 244 -15.40 -14.80 -4.86
N GLN A 245 -16.16 -15.13 -3.80
CA GLN A 245 -17.62 -15.25 -3.89
C GLN A 245 -18.28 -13.90 -4.21
N LEU A 246 -17.83 -12.81 -3.60
CA LEU A 246 -18.35 -11.45 -3.86
C LEU A 246 -18.00 -10.99 -5.28
N VAL A 247 -16.75 -11.18 -5.71
CA VAL A 247 -16.31 -10.90 -7.09
C VAL A 247 -17.15 -11.72 -8.09
N GLY A 248 -17.31 -13.02 -7.84
CA GLY A 248 -18.11 -13.91 -8.69
C GLY A 248 -19.58 -13.52 -8.77
N LYS A 249 -20.18 -13.08 -7.66
CA LYS A 249 -21.57 -12.60 -7.64
C LYS A 249 -21.74 -11.35 -8.52
N THR A 250 -20.84 -10.38 -8.40
CA THR A 250 -20.87 -9.15 -9.20
C THR A 250 -20.67 -9.43 -10.69
N ALA A 251 -19.73 -10.33 -11.03
CA ALA A 251 -19.41 -10.69 -12.40
C ALA A 251 -20.34 -11.74 -12.99
N LYS A 252 -21.34 -12.25 -12.25
CA LYS A 252 -22.18 -13.40 -12.63
C LYS A 252 -21.36 -14.65 -13.03
N GLN A 253 -20.19 -14.83 -12.39
CA GLN A 253 -19.27 -15.92 -12.69
C GLN A 253 -19.67 -17.19 -11.93
N LYS A 254 -19.85 -18.31 -12.66
CA LYS A 254 -20.21 -19.60 -12.09
C LYS A 254 -19.00 -20.44 -11.64
N TYR A 255 -17.80 -20.08 -12.12
CA TYR A 255 -16.57 -20.79 -11.80
C TYR A 255 -16.23 -20.69 -10.30
N ARG A 256 -15.81 -21.82 -9.71
CA ARG A 256 -15.43 -21.90 -8.30
C ARG A 256 -14.09 -22.61 -8.16
N PRO A 257 -13.01 -21.94 -7.77
CA PRO A 257 -11.72 -22.59 -7.55
C PRO A 257 -11.76 -23.51 -6.34
N ILE A 258 -10.97 -24.57 -6.37
CA ILE A 258 -10.79 -25.48 -5.23
C ILE A 258 -10.07 -24.72 -4.10
N CYS A 259 -10.62 -24.77 -2.87
CA CYS A 259 -9.97 -24.14 -1.72
C CYS A 259 -9.03 -25.13 -1.03
N LEU A 260 -7.73 -24.90 -1.14
CA LEU A 260 -6.70 -25.70 -0.51
C LEU A 260 -6.61 -25.41 0.99
N PRO A 261 -6.48 -26.43 1.85
CA PRO A 261 -6.06 -26.26 3.23
C PRO A 261 -4.68 -25.61 3.33
N LEU A 262 -4.45 -24.83 4.39
CA LEU A 262 -3.18 -24.11 4.60
C LEU A 262 -1.95 -25.01 4.57
N GLY A 263 -2.01 -26.23 5.13
CA GLY A 263 -0.91 -27.19 5.10
C GLY A 263 -0.50 -27.59 3.69
N LEU A 264 -1.47 -27.90 2.81
CA LEU A 264 -1.19 -28.21 1.40
C LEU A 264 -0.73 -26.97 0.64
N ALA A 265 -1.28 -25.79 0.95
CA ALA A 265 -0.85 -24.53 0.37
C ALA A 265 0.61 -24.22 0.69
N LYS A 266 1.06 -24.41 1.94
CA LYS A 266 2.46 -24.24 2.37
C LYS A 266 3.41 -25.14 1.59
N LEU A 267 3.05 -26.39 1.32
CA LEU A 267 3.87 -27.33 0.54
C LEU A 267 3.94 -26.95 -0.95
N ALA A 268 2.85 -26.46 -1.52
CA ALA A 268 2.77 -26.12 -2.96
C ALA A 268 3.38 -24.74 -3.28
N ALA A 269 3.38 -23.80 -2.34
CA ALA A 269 3.77 -22.41 -2.58
C ALA A 269 5.21 -22.23 -3.11
N PRO A 270 6.25 -22.89 -2.59
CA PRO A 270 7.61 -22.74 -3.11
C PRO A 270 7.74 -23.16 -4.59
N HIS A 271 7.06 -24.25 -4.96
CA HIS A 271 7.07 -24.73 -6.35
C HIS A 271 6.34 -23.76 -7.28
N TYR A 272 5.20 -23.23 -6.85
CA TYR A 272 4.43 -22.25 -7.62
C TYR A 272 5.24 -20.94 -7.80
N GLU A 273 5.87 -20.44 -6.74
CA GLU A 273 6.72 -19.24 -6.78
C GLU A 273 7.85 -19.42 -7.79
N HIS A 274 8.65 -20.50 -7.68
CA HIS A 274 9.73 -20.81 -8.59
C HIS A 274 9.26 -20.86 -10.06
N ARG A 275 8.14 -21.54 -10.33
CA ARG A 275 7.57 -21.64 -11.68
C ARG A 275 7.07 -20.29 -12.20
N SER A 276 6.48 -19.46 -11.33
CA SER A 276 5.98 -18.13 -11.70
C SER A 276 7.12 -17.17 -12.02
N LEU A 277 8.18 -17.14 -11.21
CA LEU A 277 9.40 -16.37 -11.46
C LEU A 277 10.05 -16.76 -12.78
N LYS A 278 10.23 -18.06 -13.03
CA LYS A 278 10.81 -18.56 -14.31
C LYS A 278 9.97 -18.16 -15.53
N LYS A 279 8.65 -18.04 -15.38
CA LYS A 279 7.72 -17.68 -16.46
C LYS A 279 7.35 -16.19 -16.46
N ARG A 280 7.96 -15.36 -15.62
CA ARG A 280 7.65 -13.94 -15.44
C ARG A 280 6.15 -13.67 -15.24
N LYS A 281 5.48 -14.54 -14.46
CA LYS A 281 4.07 -14.39 -14.12
C LYS A 281 3.89 -13.64 -12.81
N PRO A 282 2.75 -12.93 -12.61
CA PRO A 282 2.45 -12.29 -11.34
C PRO A 282 2.52 -13.26 -10.16
N LEU A 283 3.13 -12.79 -9.06
CA LEU A 283 3.24 -13.54 -7.81
C LEU A 283 2.04 -13.18 -6.91
N PHE A 284 1.17 -14.13 -6.65
CA PHE A 284 0.09 -14.00 -5.66
C PHE A 284 -0.01 -15.23 -4.74
N PHE A 285 0.75 -16.28 -5.03
CA PHE A 285 0.80 -17.50 -4.23
C PHE A 285 2.27 -17.88 -3.97
N THR A 286 2.80 -17.39 -2.85
CA THR A 286 4.18 -17.59 -2.41
C THR A 286 4.18 -18.10 -0.97
N PRO A 287 5.28 -18.65 -0.44
CA PRO A 287 5.40 -18.99 0.98
C PRO A 287 5.02 -17.82 1.89
N TYR A 288 5.49 -16.61 1.57
CA TYR A 288 5.17 -15.41 2.31
C TYR A 288 3.66 -15.08 2.27
N SER A 289 3.04 -15.06 1.09
CA SER A 289 1.60 -14.78 0.99
C SER A 289 0.73 -15.81 1.71
N VAL A 290 1.13 -17.08 1.73
CA VAL A 290 0.44 -18.14 2.48
C VAL A 290 0.63 -17.96 3.99
N ALA A 291 1.82 -17.54 4.44
CA ALA A 291 2.06 -17.21 5.84
C ALA A 291 1.16 -16.05 6.30
N VAL A 292 1.11 -14.97 5.51
CA VAL A 292 0.22 -13.81 5.77
C VAL A 292 -1.26 -14.23 5.89
N LEU A 293 -1.76 -15.08 4.99
CA LEU A 293 -3.14 -15.59 5.08
C LEU A 293 -3.39 -16.51 6.27
N ALA A 294 -2.34 -17.01 6.91
CA ALA A 294 -2.40 -17.86 8.10
C ALA A 294 -2.19 -17.08 9.40
N SER A 295 -1.68 -15.85 9.31
CA SER A 295 -1.33 -14.98 10.44
C SER A 295 -2.58 -14.34 11.08
N ASN A 296 -2.36 -13.58 12.15
CA ASN A 296 -3.38 -12.74 12.75
C ASN A 296 -3.58 -11.49 11.85
N GLY A 297 -4.76 -11.40 11.24
CA GLY A 297 -5.14 -10.24 10.40
C GLY A 297 -6.17 -9.34 11.08
N GLN A 298 -6.24 -9.29 12.41
CA GLN A 298 -7.18 -8.46 13.16
C GLN A 298 -6.49 -7.17 13.62
N PHE A 299 -6.67 -6.09 12.87
CA PHE A 299 -6.09 -4.79 13.17
C PHE A 299 -7.15 -3.82 13.69
N SER A 300 -6.79 -2.97 14.64
CA SER A 300 -7.62 -1.87 15.11
C SER A 300 -7.26 -0.57 14.39
N HIS A 301 -8.26 0.16 13.90
CA HIS A 301 -8.11 1.53 13.42
C HIS A 301 -8.65 2.56 14.43
N ALA A 302 -8.74 2.19 15.72
CA ALA A 302 -9.33 3.05 16.73
C ALA A 302 -8.60 4.40 16.83
N ALA A 303 -7.27 4.41 16.87
CA ALA A 303 -6.49 5.64 16.93
C ALA A 303 -6.76 6.58 15.74
N ALA A 304 -6.85 6.04 14.52
CA ALA A 304 -7.21 6.81 13.34
C ALA A 304 -8.65 7.34 13.41
N SER A 305 -9.59 6.53 13.93
CA SER A 305 -10.99 6.94 14.10
C SER A 305 -11.15 8.06 15.13
N GLU A 306 -10.41 7.98 16.22
CA GLU A 306 -10.41 8.99 17.29
C GLU A 306 -9.75 10.29 16.84
N CYS A 307 -8.59 10.21 16.16
CA CYS A 307 -7.81 11.37 15.78
C CYS A 307 -8.43 12.15 14.61
N PHE A 308 -8.94 11.46 13.57
CA PHE A 308 -9.42 12.11 12.35
C PHE A 308 -10.64 11.43 11.71
N ALA A 309 -11.50 10.81 12.54
CA ALA A 309 -12.78 10.23 12.13
C ALA A 309 -12.66 9.26 10.93
N TYR A 310 -11.64 8.39 10.95
CA TYR A 310 -11.45 7.37 9.93
C TYR A 310 -12.52 6.28 10.02
N HIS A 311 -13.25 6.06 8.92
CA HIS A 311 -14.28 5.02 8.82
C HIS A 311 -14.20 4.32 7.46
N PRO A 312 -13.66 3.10 7.38
CA PRO A 312 -13.55 2.35 6.13
C PRO A 312 -14.92 1.85 5.64
N ARG A 313 -15.15 1.94 4.34
CA ARG A 313 -16.36 1.43 3.70
C ARG A 313 -16.45 -0.10 3.79
N PRO A 314 -17.67 -0.65 3.72
CA PRO A 314 -17.85 -2.11 3.71
C PRO A 314 -17.11 -2.77 2.54
N VAL A 315 -16.35 -3.85 2.80
CA VAL A 315 -15.55 -4.57 1.80
C VAL A 315 -16.37 -5.07 0.59
N LYS A 316 -17.67 -5.33 0.78
CA LYS A 316 -18.58 -5.71 -0.30
C LYS A 316 -18.71 -4.62 -1.38
N ASP A 317 -18.70 -3.35 -0.98
CA ASP A 317 -18.82 -2.21 -1.89
C ASP A 317 -17.50 -2.02 -2.64
N THR A 318 -16.35 -2.11 -1.97
CA THR A 318 -15.03 -2.13 -2.57
C THR A 318 -14.90 -3.22 -3.65
N LEU A 319 -15.26 -4.46 -3.32
CA LEU A 319 -15.16 -5.58 -4.25
C LEU A 319 -16.16 -5.48 -5.42
N ARG A 320 -17.34 -4.90 -5.20
CA ARG A 320 -18.28 -4.58 -6.27
C ARG A 320 -17.67 -3.58 -7.26
N ASP A 321 -17.17 -2.46 -6.76
CA ASP A 321 -16.60 -1.38 -7.57
C ASP A 321 -15.32 -1.84 -8.30
N MET A 322 -14.43 -2.56 -7.60
CA MET A 322 -13.25 -3.18 -8.20
C MET A 322 -13.61 -4.17 -9.32
N THR A 323 -14.62 -5.00 -9.09
CA THR A 323 -15.06 -5.98 -10.11
C THR A 323 -15.65 -5.29 -11.32
N ALA A 324 -16.47 -4.25 -11.12
CA ALA A 324 -17.04 -3.45 -12.22
C ALA A 324 -15.92 -2.81 -13.05
N TRP A 325 -14.93 -2.22 -12.38
CA TRP A 325 -13.76 -1.65 -13.02
C TRP A 325 -12.97 -2.71 -13.83
N LEU A 326 -12.68 -3.88 -13.25
CA LEU A 326 -11.98 -4.96 -13.95
C LEU A 326 -12.73 -5.45 -15.21
N LEU A 327 -14.06 -5.52 -15.16
CA LEU A 327 -14.87 -5.90 -16.30
C LEU A 327 -14.86 -4.81 -17.39
N GLU A 328 -14.81 -3.55 -17.01
CA GLU A 328 -14.68 -2.42 -17.95
C GLU A 328 -13.31 -2.44 -18.64
N GLN A 329 -12.20 -2.55 -17.86
CA GLN A 329 -10.85 -2.67 -18.41
C GLN A 329 -10.73 -3.84 -19.40
N ARG A 330 -11.37 -4.97 -19.08
CA ARG A 330 -11.42 -6.13 -20.00
C ARG A 330 -12.13 -5.83 -21.30
N ARG A 331 -13.20 -5.02 -21.29
CA ARG A 331 -13.90 -4.59 -22.52
C ARG A 331 -13.05 -3.66 -23.38
N LYS A 332 -12.22 -2.83 -22.74
CA LYS A 332 -11.28 -1.92 -23.43
C LYS A 332 -10.02 -2.64 -23.94
N GLY A 333 -9.82 -3.92 -23.62
CA GLY A 333 -8.62 -4.68 -24.00
C GLY A 333 -7.36 -4.32 -23.19
N GLU A 334 -7.53 -3.61 -22.10
CA GLU A 334 -6.42 -3.13 -21.24
C GLU A 334 -6.06 -4.15 -20.13
N VAL A 335 -6.85 -5.23 -19.98
CA VAL A 335 -6.70 -6.25 -18.93
C VAL A 335 -7.10 -7.64 -19.39
#